data_c89d86204001a3124653d6ad94b17e12
#
_entry.id   c89d86204001a3124653d6ad94b17e12
#
_cell.length_a   1.000
_cell.length_b   1.000
_cell.length_c   1.000
_cell.angle_alpha   90.00
_cell.angle_beta   90.00
_cell.angle_gamma   90.00
#
_symmetry.space_group_name_H-M   'P 1'
#
loop_
_entity.id
_entity.type
_entity.pdbx_description
1 polymer ?
#
loop_
_entity_poly.entity_id
_entity_poly.type
_entity_poly.pdbx_seq_one_letter_code
_entity_poly.pdbx_strand_id
1 'polypeptide(L)'
;QKVDVLNTNKKERMVTLTSQSEQLKVLQEDKKAQDKVVADLKGQESAIAKQIKDKEKQRVRMQQAVMAIIKREIEEAARKEKIAKQKAADDAKKNAAAANAKNNTTDNSTKNNTAANSTKNNEPIVLNKAGARPYSPFESTEEGRETSMHFEQNKGRLPWPVDRGNVFIEFGVSTVPGTKLTQKSDGIHIALPEGSVVKSIADGEVSYVGEVNGDQVVMVRHGKYFTVYQQLSSASVSVGKVVKAGSMIGRSGKSIDGEGSIIFTINNERGVPLNPDQWLRARR
;
A
#
# COMPACT_ATOMS: atom_id res chain seq x y z
N GLN A 1 -13.29 82.80 37.74
CA GLN A 1 -14.04 82.05 36.69
C GLN A 1 -13.18 81.64 35.46
N LYS A 2 -12.40 82.57 34.80
CA LYS A 2 -11.58 82.17 33.63
C LYS A 2 -10.40 81.27 34.01
N VAL A 3 -9.79 81.48 35.15
CA VAL A 3 -8.67 80.69 35.70
C VAL A 3 -9.10 79.29 36.08
N ASP A 4 -10.28 79.16 36.65
CA ASP A 4 -10.84 77.88 37.04
C ASP A 4 -11.19 77.00 35.87
N VAL A 5 -11.79 77.56 34.82
CA VAL A 5 -12.03 76.89 33.52
C VAL A 5 -10.74 76.44 32.84
N LEU A 6 -9.68 77.25 32.88
CA LEU A 6 -8.37 76.89 32.33
C LEU A 6 -7.70 75.75 33.10
N ASN A 7 -7.82 75.72 34.42
CA ASN A 7 -7.29 74.63 35.26
C ASN A 7 -8.07 73.32 35.05
N THR A 8 -9.37 73.39 34.87
CA THR A 8 -10.23 72.21 34.60
C THR A 8 -9.87 71.64 33.25
N ASN A 9 -9.78 72.42 32.18
CA ASN A 9 -9.38 72.01 30.85
C ASN A 9 -7.97 71.42 30.83
N LYS A 10 -7.02 71.95 31.61
CA LYS A 10 -5.67 71.43 31.73
C LYS A 10 -5.66 70.05 32.40
N LYS A 11 -6.47 69.81 33.46
CA LYS A 11 -6.63 68.50 34.10
C LYS A 11 -7.26 67.49 33.18
N GLU A 12 -8.29 67.83 32.43
CA GLU A 12 -8.95 66.97 31.50
C GLU A 12 -8.02 66.53 30.36
N ARG A 13 -7.23 67.48 29.83
CA ARG A 13 -6.17 67.16 28.83
C ARG A 13 -5.08 66.24 29.39
N MET A 14 -4.64 66.44 30.63
CA MET A 14 -3.65 65.56 31.27
C MET A 14 -4.23 64.13 31.45
N VAL A 15 -5.45 63.99 31.90
CA VAL A 15 -6.12 62.67 32.03
C VAL A 15 -6.24 61.99 30.66
N THR A 16 -6.66 62.73 29.65
CA THR A 16 -6.76 62.19 28.28
C THR A 16 -5.41 61.75 27.73
N LEU A 17 -4.34 62.55 27.93
CA LEU A 17 -2.97 62.21 27.50
C LEU A 17 -2.44 60.98 28.23
N THR A 18 -2.72 60.84 29.54
CA THR A 18 -2.33 59.67 30.33
C THR A 18 -3.04 58.40 29.84
N SER A 19 -4.38 58.50 29.62
CA SER A 19 -5.15 57.41 29.08
C SER A 19 -4.69 56.96 27.66
N GLN A 20 -4.40 57.92 26.77
CA GLN A 20 -3.85 57.63 25.47
C GLN A 20 -2.46 56.98 25.53
N SER A 21 -1.58 57.43 26.44
CA SER A 21 -0.28 56.81 26.66
C SER A 21 -0.38 55.37 27.16
N GLU A 22 -1.34 55.08 28.05
CA GLU A 22 -1.64 53.72 28.53
C GLU A 22 -2.18 52.83 27.40
N GLN A 23 -3.13 53.35 26.62
CA GLN A 23 -3.64 52.63 25.46
C GLN A 23 -2.56 52.30 24.43
N LEU A 24 -1.62 53.24 24.16
CA LEU A 24 -0.48 52.99 23.28
C LEU A 24 0.45 51.88 23.82
N LYS A 25 0.70 51.84 25.13
CA LYS A 25 1.50 50.78 25.74
C LYS A 25 0.83 49.41 25.58
N VAL A 26 -0.48 49.31 25.90
CA VAL A 26 -1.25 48.06 25.71
C VAL A 26 -1.23 47.64 24.27
N LEU A 27 -1.45 48.53 23.32
CA LEU A 27 -1.41 48.20 21.88
C LEU A 27 -0.02 47.74 21.41
N GLN A 28 1.08 48.32 21.97
CA GLN A 28 2.44 47.86 21.68
C GLN A 28 2.71 46.45 22.25
N GLU A 29 2.21 46.16 23.45
CA GLU A 29 2.32 44.83 24.06
C GLU A 29 1.53 43.78 23.30
N ASP A 30 0.29 44.10 22.92
CA ASP A 30 -0.55 43.24 22.08
C ASP A 30 0.10 42.95 20.73
N LYS A 31 0.66 43.96 20.07
CA LYS A 31 1.39 43.81 18.83
C LYS A 31 2.61 42.90 18.98
N LYS A 32 3.40 43.06 20.04
CA LYS A 32 4.55 42.16 20.31
C LYS A 32 4.08 40.71 20.57
N ALA A 33 2.97 40.51 21.29
CA ALA A 33 2.41 39.22 21.53
C ALA A 33 1.94 38.56 20.21
N GLN A 34 1.26 39.33 19.35
CA GLN A 34 0.84 38.86 18.03
C GLN A 34 2.04 38.51 17.13
N ASP A 35 3.06 39.36 17.07
CA ASP A 35 4.28 39.14 16.30
C ASP A 35 4.99 37.83 16.74
N LYS A 36 5.03 37.59 18.06
CA LYS A 36 5.57 36.34 18.63
C LYS A 36 4.77 35.12 18.20
N VAL A 37 3.45 35.17 18.31
CA VAL A 37 2.57 34.07 17.88
C VAL A 37 2.73 33.77 16.40
N VAL A 38 2.82 34.83 15.55
CA VAL A 38 3.07 34.67 14.10
C VAL A 38 4.42 34.05 13.81
N ALA A 39 5.46 34.42 14.56
CA ALA A 39 6.80 33.83 14.42
C ALA A 39 6.81 32.35 14.81
N ASP A 40 6.15 32.00 15.93
CA ASP A 40 6.03 30.62 16.41
C ASP A 40 5.24 29.75 15.41
N LEU A 41 4.13 30.26 14.86
CA LEU A 41 3.34 29.56 13.84
C LEU A 41 4.13 29.32 12.56
N LYS A 42 4.90 30.30 12.08
CA LYS A 42 5.80 30.13 10.92
C LYS A 42 6.89 29.09 11.20
N GLY A 43 7.41 29.04 12.41
CA GLY A 43 8.36 28.03 12.85
C GLY A 43 7.77 26.63 12.80
N GLN A 44 6.55 26.46 13.32
CA GLN A 44 5.81 25.20 13.29
C GLN A 44 5.49 24.75 11.86
N GLU A 45 5.00 25.66 11.00
CA GLU A 45 4.73 25.37 9.60
C GLU A 45 5.99 24.88 8.85
N SER A 46 7.14 25.54 9.09
CA SER A 46 8.42 25.12 8.53
C SER A 46 8.85 23.72 9.00
N ALA A 47 8.67 23.41 10.28
CA ALA A 47 8.98 22.09 10.83
C ALA A 47 8.09 21.00 10.21
N ILE A 48 6.78 21.26 10.09
CA ILE A 48 5.83 20.34 9.44
C ILE A 48 6.20 20.14 7.97
N ALA A 49 6.54 21.20 7.24
CA ALA A 49 6.96 21.10 5.83
C ALA A 49 8.21 20.23 5.67
N LYS A 50 9.17 20.31 6.59
CA LYS A 50 10.35 19.44 6.61
C LYS A 50 9.96 17.98 6.86
N GLN A 51 9.10 17.72 7.84
CA GLN A 51 8.60 16.36 8.11
C GLN A 51 7.88 15.74 6.90
N ILE A 52 7.03 16.52 6.23
CA ILE A 52 6.35 16.07 4.99
C ILE A 52 7.36 15.68 3.92
N LYS A 53 8.39 16.51 3.71
CA LYS A 53 9.46 16.23 2.74
C LYS A 53 10.23 14.95 3.07
N ASP A 54 10.50 14.70 4.34
CA ASP A 54 11.21 13.49 4.77
C ASP A 54 10.30 12.25 4.66
N LYS A 55 9.02 12.34 5.03
CA LYS A 55 8.02 11.30 4.81
C LYS A 55 7.85 10.99 3.31
N GLU A 56 7.86 12.00 2.44
CA GLU A 56 7.80 11.82 0.98
C GLU A 56 9.02 11.05 0.43
N LYS A 57 10.22 11.38 0.89
CA LYS A 57 11.43 10.60 0.52
C LYS A 57 11.32 9.14 0.96
N GLN A 58 10.83 8.88 2.18
CA GLN A 58 10.63 7.52 2.67
C GLN A 58 9.58 6.78 1.84
N ARG A 59 8.45 7.44 1.49
CA ARG A 59 7.42 6.90 0.61
C ARG A 59 8.00 6.48 -0.75
N VAL A 60 8.77 7.36 -1.39
CA VAL A 60 9.40 7.08 -2.69
C VAL A 60 10.37 5.89 -2.60
N ARG A 61 11.20 5.82 -1.56
CA ARG A 61 12.12 4.70 -1.33
C ARG A 61 11.36 3.39 -1.10
N MET A 62 10.27 3.45 -0.32
CA MET A 62 9.41 2.28 -0.09
C MET A 62 8.78 1.80 -1.39
N GLN A 63 8.22 2.71 -2.19
CA GLN A 63 7.64 2.37 -3.50
C GLN A 63 8.68 1.73 -4.42
N GLN A 64 9.90 2.25 -4.47
CA GLN A 64 11.00 1.66 -5.25
C GLN A 64 11.35 0.25 -4.76
N ALA A 65 11.40 0.03 -3.45
CA ALA A 65 11.65 -1.29 -2.87
C ALA A 65 10.52 -2.27 -3.23
N VAL A 66 9.25 -1.85 -3.09
CA VAL A 66 8.09 -2.65 -3.48
C VAL A 66 8.15 -3.04 -4.96
N MET A 67 8.43 -2.08 -5.84
CA MET A 67 8.57 -2.35 -7.29
C MET A 67 9.72 -3.31 -7.59
N ALA A 68 10.86 -3.18 -6.90
CA ALA A 68 11.99 -4.09 -7.08
C ALA A 68 11.65 -5.53 -6.65
N ILE A 69 10.92 -5.69 -5.54
CA ILE A 69 10.47 -6.99 -5.05
C ILE A 69 9.48 -7.60 -6.05
N ILE A 70 8.47 -6.85 -6.49
CA ILE A 70 7.48 -7.31 -7.48
C ILE A 70 8.16 -7.72 -8.79
N LYS A 71 9.13 -6.94 -9.26
CA LYS A 71 9.91 -7.25 -10.47
C LYS A 71 10.65 -8.59 -10.33
N ARG A 72 11.28 -8.83 -9.19
CA ARG A 72 11.94 -10.09 -8.89
C ARG A 72 10.96 -11.26 -8.88
N GLU A 73 9.79 -11.09 -8.27
CA GLU A 73 8.72 -12.10 -8.26
C GLU A 73 8.25 -12.43 -9.69
N ILE A 74 8.08 -11.42 -10.55
CA ILE A 74 7.74 -11.60 -11.98
C ILE A 74 8.80 -12.44 -12.69
N GLU A 75 10.08 -12.11 -12.49
CA GLU A 75 11.20 -12.84 -13.12
C GLU A 75 11.24 -14.29 -12.64
N GLU A 76 11.01 -14.53 -11.35
CA GLU A 76 10.94 -15.89 -10.79
C GLU A 76 9.74 -16.68 -11.34
N ALA A 77 8.55 -16.06 -11.40
CA ALA A 77 7.35 -16.68 -11.96
C ALA A 77 7.55 -17.05 -13.44
N ALA A 78 8.07 -16.12 -14.24
CA ALA A 78 8.37 -16.36 -15.64
C ALA A 78 9.43 -17.46 -15.85
N ARG A 79 10.43 -17.55 -14.96
CA ARG A 79 11.43 -18.62 -14.99
C ARG A 79 10.81 -19.99 -14.66
N LYS A 80 9.97 -20.04 -13.63
CA LYS A 80 9.24 -21.27 -13.26
C LYS A 80 8.36 -21.76 -14.41
N GLU A 81 7.64 -20.83 -15.06
CA GLU A 81 6.81 -21.14 -16.22
C GLU A 81 7.61 -21.73 -17.40
N LYS A 82 8.77 -21.13 -17.74
CA LYS A 82 9.67 -21.65 -18.79
C LYS A 82 10.14 -23.07 -18.48
N ILE A 83 10.56 -23.31 -17.22
CA ILE A 83 11.03 -24.65 -16.79
C ILE A 83 9.88 -25.66 -16.87
N ALA A 84 8.67 -25.29 -16.44
CA ALA A 84 7.50 -26.16 -16.50
C ALA A 84 7.14 -26.52 -17.96
N LYS A 85 7.13 -25.53 -18.88
CA LYS A 85 6.90 -25.77 -20.32
C LYS A 85 7.97 -26.68 -20.93
N GLN A 86 9.24 -26.50 -20.54
CA GLN A 86 10.33 -27.30 -21.07
C GLN A 86 10.23 -28.74 -20.57
N LYS A 87 9.94 -28.96 -19.28
CA LYS A 87 9.69 -30.31 -18.75
C LYS A 87 8.50 -31.00 -19.44
N ALA A 88 7.40 -30.30 -19.61
CA ALA A 88 6.23 -30.85 -20.29
C ALA A 88 6.54 -31.25 -21.75
N ALA A 89 7.34 -30.45 -22.46
CA ALA A 89 7.79 -30.77 -23.82
C ALA A 89 8.74 -31.99 -23.85
N ASP A 90 9.65 -32.11 -22.89
CA ASP A 90 10.57 -33.24 -22.78
C ASP A 90 9.84 -34.54 -22.40
N ASP A 91 8.87 -34.46 -21.49
CA ASP A 91 8.03 -35.60 -21.11
C ASP A 91 7.13 -36.03 -22.29
N ALA A 92 6.57 -35.11 -23.05
CA ALA A 92 5.81 -35.42 -24.26
C ALA A 92 6.69 -36.12 -25.33
N LYS A 93 7.94 -35.67 -25.52
CA LYS A 93 8.91 -36.32 -26.42
C LYS A 93 9.28 -37.73 -25.92
N LYS A 94 9.51 -37.92 -24.65
CA LYS A 94 9.78 -39.25 -24.05
C LYS A 94 8.60 -40.21 -24.22
N ASN A 95 7.39 -39.74 -24.00
CA ASN A 95 6.19 -40.53 -24.15
C ASN A 95 5.92 -40.90 -25.61
N ALA A 96 6.18 -39.97 -26.56
CA ALA A 96 6.09 -40.25 -28.00
C ALA A 96 7.15 -41.26 -28.45
N ALA A 97 8.39 -41.17 -27.96
CA ALA A 97 9.44 -42.15 -28.25
C ALA A 97 9.14 -43.53 -27.66
N ALA A 98 8.55 -43.61 -26.46
CA ALA A 98 8.14 -44.88 -25.85
C ALA A 98 6.94 -45.52 -26.54
N ALA A 99 6.03 -44.71 -27.10
CA ALA A 99 4.92 -45.21 -27.92
C ALA A 99 5.40 -45.77 -29.25
N ASN A 100 6.37 -45.14 -29.93
CA ASN A 100 6.99 -45.64 -31.17
C ASN A 100 7.81 -46.92 -30.96
N ALA A 101 8.44 -47.09 -29.79
CA ALA A 101 9.21 -48.29 -29.48
C ALA A 101 8.31 -49.52 -29.26
N LYS A 102 7.05 -49.34 -28.84
CA LYS A 102 6.07 -50.43 -28.67
C LYS A 102 5.34 -50.85 -29.95
N ASN A 103 5.35 -50.01 -30.99
CA ASN A 103 4.68 -50.32 -32.27
C ASN A 103 5.55 -51.05 -33.29
N ASN A 104 6.80 -51.44 -32.97
CA ASN A 104 7.69 -52.11 -33.90
C ASN A 104 7.80 -53.62 -33.69
N THR A 105 6.85 -54.23 -33.01
CA THR A 105 6.74 -55.68 -32.92
C THR A 105 5.25 -56.08 -33.03
N THR A 106 4.77 -56.26 -34.26
CA THR A 106 3.92 -57.35 -34.73
C THR A 106 3.29 -56.97 -36.06
N ASP A 107 3.48 -57.91 -36.97
CA ASP A 107 3.09 -57.98 -38.36
C ASP A 107 1.57 -57.98 -38.59
N ASN A 108 1.20 -57.35 -39.70
CA ASN A 108 0.23 -57.73 -40.70
C ASN A 108 -1.23 -58.06 -40.36
N SER A 109 -2.07 -57.33 -40.97
CA SER A 109 -3.34 -57.68 -41.62
C SER A 109 -4.61 -56.95 -41.19
N THR A 110 -5.19 -56.33 -42.25
CA THR A 110 -6.62 -56.12 -42.53
C THR A 110 -7.34 -54.88 -42.00
N LYS A 111 -7.56 -53.98 -43.00
CA LYS A 111 -8.73 -53.10 -43.26
C LYS A 111 -9.88 -53.07 -42.23
N ASN A 112 -10.23 -51.90 -41.76
CA ASN A 112 -11.42 -51.12 -42.15
C ASN A 112 -11.74 -50.03 -41.14
N ASN A 113 -11.93 -48.84 -41.70
CA ASN A 113 -12.96 -47.81 -41.40
C ASN A 113 -13.32 -47.36 -39.99
N THR A 114 -13.22 -46.06 -39.89
CA THR A 114 -14.19 -45.09 -39.34
C THR A 114 -13.99 -44.64 -37.91
N ALA A 115 -13.96 -43.33 -37.84
CA ALA A 115 -14.36 -42.46 -36.78
C ALA A 115 -13.27 -41.80 -35.92
N ALA A 116 -13.14 -40.52 -36.21
CA ALA A 116 -13.02 -39.41 -35.27
C ALA A 116 -12.10 -39.63 -34.06
N ASN A 117 -10.86 -39.34 -34.24
CA ASN A 117 -9.96 -39.12 -33.12
C ASN A 117 -9.82 -37.62 -32.90
N SER A 118 -10.52 -37.12 -31.89
CA SER A 118 -10.30 -35.79 -31.37
C SER A 118 -8.97 -35.79 -30.61
N THR A 119 -7.91 -35.53 -31.33
CA THR A 119 -6.62 -35.19 -30.74
C THR A 119 -6.78 -33.84 -30.10
N LYS A 120 -6.94 -33.80 -28.79
CA LYS A 120 -6.78 -32.57 -28.01
C LYS A 120 -5.31 -32.15 -28.13
N ASN A 121 -5.06 -31.29 -29.08
CA ASN A 121 -3.83 -30.50 -29.14
C ASN A 121 -3.86 -29.58 -27.91
N ASN A 122 -3.03 -29.86 -26.93
CA ASN A 122 -2.64 -28.92 -25.90
C ASN A 122 -1.68 -27.87 -26.48
N GLU A 123 -2.17 -27.08 -27.42
CA GLU A 123 -1.53 -25.81 -27.75
C GLU A 123 -1.84 -24.80 -26.63
N PRO A 124 -0.88 -23.97 -26.21
CA PRO A 124 -1.17 -22.89 -25.28
C PRO A 124 -2.19 -21.97 -25.93
N ILE A 125 -3.37 -21.91 -25.35
CA ILE A 125 -4.50 -21.11 -25.81
C ILE A 125 -4.09 -19.64 -25.74
N VAL A 126 -3.65 -19.10 -26.85
CA VAL A 126 -3.60 -17.64 -27.09
C VAL A 126 -5.04 -17.24 -27.41
N LEU A 127 -5.84 -17.01 -26.40
CA LEU A 127 -7.19 -16.49 -26.53
C LEU A 127 -7.15 -14.97 -26.80
N ASN A 128 -6.98 -14.61 -28.06
CA ASN A 128 -7.35 -13.30 -28.57
C ASN A 128 -8.86 -13.28 -28.86
N LYS A 129 -9.66 -13.16 -27.79
CA LYS A 129 -11.06 -12.75 -27.89
C LYS A 129 -11.25 -11.44 -27.14
N ALA A 130 -12.02 -10.52 -27.71
CA ALA A 130 -12.44 -9.29 -27.04
C ALA A 130 -13.04 -9.67 -25.66
N GLY A 131 -12.33 -9.27 -24.58
CA GLY A 131 -12.67 -9.66 -23.20
C GLY A 131 -11.63 -10.56 -22.50
N ALA A 132 -10.56 -10.99 -23.18
CA ALA A 132 -9.50 -11.79 -22.57
C ALA A 132 -8.70 -10.93 -21.57
N ARG A 133 -8.47 -11.48 -20.36
CA ARG A 133 -7.59 -10.86 -19.35
C ARG A 133 -6.18 -10.71 -19.93
N PRO A 134 -5.50 -9.57 -19.63
CA PRO A 134 -4.10 -9.42 -20.04
C PRO A 134 -3.26 -10.56 -19.44
N TYR A 135 -2.29 -11.05 -20.24
CA TYR A 135 -1.36 -12.08 -19.76
C TYR A 135 -0.60 -11.58 -18.52
N SER A 136 -0.53 -12.42 -17.51
CA SER A 136 0.27 -12.23 -16.30
C SER A 136 1.05 -13.50 -15.98
N PRO A 137 2.36 -13.43 -15.71
CA PRO A 137 3.14 -14.58 -15.27
C PRO A 137 2.59 -15.22 -13.98
N PHE A 138 1.93 -14.44 -13.14
CA PHE A 138 1.30 -14.92 -11.90
C PHE A 138 0.00 -15.70 -12.13
N GLU A 139 -0.61 -15.57 -13.31
CA GLU A 139 -1.81 -16.29 -13.74
C GLU A 139 -1.48 -17.42 -14.73
N SER A 140 -0.20 -17.78 -14.89
CA SER A 140 0.25 -18.88 -15.76
C SER A 140 -0.12 -20.26 -15.22
N THR A 141 -0.40 -20.37 -13.92
CA THR A 141 -0.93 -21.58 -13.26
C THR A 141 -2.39 -21.38 -12.90
N GLU A 142 -3.15 -22.50 -12.84
CA GLU A 142 -4.55 -22.46 -12.40
C GLU A 142 -4.70 -21.87 -11.00
N GLU A 143 -3.84 -22.28 -10.06
CA GLU A 143 -3.84 -21.78 -8.68
C GLU A 143 -3.58 -20.26 -8.61
N GLY A 144 -2.62 -19.76 -9.38
CA GLY A 144 -2.34 -18.31 -9.44
C GLY A 144 -3.51 -17.52 -10.04
N ARG A 145 -4.18 -18.09 -11.05
CA ARG A 145 -5.36 -17.49 -11.67
C ARG A 145 -6.55 -17.48 -10.70
N GLU A 146 -6.83 -18.59 -10.02
CA GLU A 146 -7.88 -18.67 -9.02
C GLU A 146 -7.66 -17.68 -7.89
N THR A 147 -6.43 -17.58 -7.37
CA THR A 147 -6.07 -16.63 -6.31
C THR A 147 -6.32 -15.18 -6.75
N SER A 148 -5.92 -14.83 -7.99
CA SER A 148 -6.19 -13.50 -8.57
C SER A 148 -7.70 -13.22 -8.66
N MET A 149 -8.45 -14.18 -9.18
CA MET A 149 -9.90 -14.05 -9.35
C MET A 149 -10.61 -13.91 -7.99
N HIS A 150 -10.24 -14.72 -6.99
CA HIS A 150 -10.79 -14.63 -5.64
C HIS A 150 -10.52 -13.25 -5.02
N PHE A 151 -9.32 -12.71 -5.18
CA PHE A 151 -9.00 -11.38 -4.69
C PHE A 151 -9.87 -10.31 -5.36
N GLU A 152 -10.03 -10.37 -6.69
CA GLU A 152 -10.85 -9.43 -7.46
C GLU A 152 -12.35 -9.51 -7.12
N GLN A 153 -12.90 -10.72 -6.99
CA GLN A 153 -14.31 -10.94 -6.67
C GLN A 153 -14.68 -10.44 -5.27
N ASN A 154 -13.71 -10.39 -4.36
CA ASN A 154 -13.88 -9.87 -3.02
C ASN A 154 -13.58 -8.36 -2.90
N LYS A 155 -13.43 -7.64 -4.02
CA LYS A 155 -13.27 -6.18 -4.00
C LYS A 155 -14.44 -5.52 -3.27
N GLY A 156 -14.12 -4.64 -2.31
CA GLY A 156 -15.10 -3.98 -1.43
C GLY A 156 -15.65 -4.85 -0.29
N ARG A 157 -15.14 -6.10 -0.15
CA ARG A 157 -15.56 -7.04 0.90
C ARG A 157 -14.40 -7.62 1.69
N LEU A 158 -13.16 -7.33 1.31
CA LEU A 158 -11.97 -7.83 2.00
C LEU A 158 -11.95 -7.35 3.45
N PRO A 159 -11.54 -8.20 4.40
CA PRO A 159 -11.44 -7.82 5.80
C PRO A 159 -10.36 -6.74 5.99
N TRP A 160 -10.46 -5.97 7.07
CA TRP A 160 -9.43 -5.05 7.47
C TRP A 160 -8.18 -5.79 7.97
N PRO A 161 -6.96 -5.22 7.77
CA PRO A 161 -5.72 -5.83 8.24
C PRO A 161 -5.60 -5.86 9.76
N VAL A 162 -6.47 -5.15 10.47
CA VAL A 162 -6.54 -5.05 11.92
C VAL A 162 -7.98 -5.08 12.41
N ASP A 163 -8.21 -5.60 13.62
CA ASP A 163 -9.56 -5.68 14.17
C ASP A 163 -10.08 -4.31 14.65
N ARG A 164 -9.18 -3.45 15.16
CA ARG A 164 -9.47 -2.11 15.68
C ARG A 164 -8.40 -1.13 15.23
N GLY A 165 -8.76 0.15 15.15
CA GLY A 165 -7.85 1.23 14.78
C GLY A 165 -8.59 2.29 13.95
N ASN A 166 -8.01 3.48 13.82
CA ASN A 166 -8.59 4.60 13.07
C ASN A 166 -7.68 4.95 11.89
N VAL A 167 -8.25 5.12 10.70
CA VAL A 167 -7.51 5.67 9.57
C VAL A 167 -7.31 7.16 9.83
N PHE A 168 -6.07 7.61 9.84
CA PHE A 168 -5.71 9.02 10.05
C PHE A 168 -5.03 9.65 8.83
N ILE A 169 -4.51 8.85 7.88
CA ILE A 169 -4.11 9.30 6.55
C ILE A 169 -4.74 8.34 5.54
N GLU A 170 -5.51 8.92 4.62
CA GLU A 170 -6.16 8.21 3.54
C GLU A 170 -5.25 8.07 2.33
N PHE A 171 -5.63 7.20 1.39
CA PHE A 171 -4.95 7.04 0.10
C PHE A 171 -5.08 8.31 -0.75
N GLY A 172 -4.00 8.68 -1.42
CA GLY A 172 -3.98 9.82 -2.34
C GLY A 172 -3.38 11.08 -1.73
N VAL A 173 -3.86 12.23 -2.15
CA VAL A 173 -3.39 13.54 -1.67
C VAL A 173 -4.38 14.08 -0.65
N SER A 174 -3.88 14.42 0.53
CA SER A 174 -4.66 15.01 1.61
C SER A 174 -3.98 16.28 2.14
N THR A 175 -4.77 17.18 2.70
CA THR A 175 -4.26 18.38 3.38
C THR A 175 -3.94 18.04 4.82
N VAL A 176 -2.79 18.50 5.31
CA VAL A 176 -2.42 18.34 6.73
C VAL A 176 -3.30 19.24 7.59
N PRO A 177 -4.01 18.70 8.58
CA PRO A 177 -4.91 19.48 9.44
C PRO A 177 -4.23 20.73 10.03
N GLY A 178 -4.92 21.86 9.99
CA GLY A 178 -4.43 23.14 10.52
C GLY A 178 -3.38 23.87 9.65
N THR A 179 -3.06 23.34 8.48
CA THR A 179 -2.08 23.94 7.55
C THR A 179 -2.62 24.03 6.12
N LYS A 180 -1.89 24.71 5.24
CA LYS A 180 -2.12 24.71 3.78
C LYS A 180 -1.26 23.66 3.05
N LEU A 181 -0.51 22.85 3.80
CA LEU A 181 0.40 21.86 3.24
C LEU A 181 -0.36 20.60 2.84
N THR A 182 0.09 19.96 1.77
CA THR A 182 -0.46 18.69 1.29
C THR A 182 0.56 17.58 1.45
N GLN A 183 0.06 16.37 1.71
CA GLN A 183 0.84 15.14 1.75
C GLN A 183 0.23 14.10 0.82
N LYS A 184 1.06 13.19 0.30
CA LYS A 184 0.63 12.08 -0.54
C LYS A 184 0.88 10.76 0.18
N SER A 185 -0.11 9.86 0.12
CA SER A 185 0.02 8.49 0.60
C SER A 185 -0.33 7.47 -0.49
N ASP A 186 0.46 6.40 -0.60
CA ASP A 186 0.23 5.28 -1.51
C ASP A 186 -0.62 4.17 -0.86
N GLY A 187 -1.11 4.40 0.37
CA GLY A 187 -1.96 3.49 1.13
C GLY A 187 -2.74 4.21 2.21
N ILE A 188 -3.23 3.46 3.17
CA ILE A 188 -3.89 4.00 4.37
C ILE A 188 -2.98 3.83 5.58
N HIS A 189 -2.95 4.84 6.45
CA HIS A 189 -2.27 4.77 7.74
C HIS A 189 -3.30 4.57 8.83
N ILE A 190 -3.11 3.53 9.62
CA ILE A 190 -4.06 3.13 10.67
C ILE A 190 -3.38 3.32 12.02
N ALA A 191 -3.95 4.19 12.86
CA ALA A 191 -3.56 4.35 14.25
C ALA A 191 -4.17 3.23 15.08
N LEU A 192 -3.35 2.55 15.89
CA LEU A 192 -3.73 1.46 16.78
C LEU A 192 -2.62 1.28 17.83
N PRO A 193 -2.90 0.65 18.98
CA PRO A 193 -1.85 0.38 19.97
C PRO A 193 -0.71 -0.43 19.39
N GLU A 194 0.52 -0.10 19.78
CA GLU A 194 1.71 -0.89 19.43
C GLU A 194 1.53 -2.37 19.87
N GLY A 195 2.06 -3.30 19.09
CA GLY A 195 1.95 -4.73 19.37
C GLY A 195 0.60 -5.36 19.01
N SER A 196 -0.34 -4.57 18.45
CA SER A 196 -1.63 -5.09 17.96
C SER A 196 -1.43 -6.11 16.84
N VAL A 197 -2.31 -7.11 16.77
CA VAL A 197 -2.23 -8.16 15.76
C VAL A 197 -2.57 -7.60 14.39
N VAL A 198 -1.69 -7.86 13.43
CA VAL A 198 -1.87 -7.54 12.00
C VAL A 198 -2.12 -8.83 11.22
N LYS A 199 -3.15 -8.83 10.37
CA LYS A 199 -3.67 -10.02 9.70
C LYS A 199 -3.63 -9.86 8.18
N SER A 200 -3.48 -10.99 7.46
CA SER A 200 -3.67 -11.01 6.00
C SER A 200 -5.13 -10.72 5.65
N ILE A 201 -5.35 -9.87 4.64
CA ILE A 201 -6.71 -9.54 4.19
C ILE A 201 -7.31 -10.56 3.24
N ALA A 202 -6.48 -11.45 2.66
CA ALA A 202 -6.89 -12.46 1.71
C ALA A 202 -5.95 -13.66 1.76
N ASP A 203 -6.34 -14.75 1.10
CA ASP A 203 -5.48 -15.91 0.87
C ASP A 203 -4.33 -15.53 -0.06
N GLY A 204 -3.13 -16.05 0.18
CA GLY A 204 -1.95 -15.75 -0.62
C GLY A 204 -0.67 -16.38 -0.10
N GLU A 205 0.44 -15.99 -0.69
CA GLU A 205 1.78 -16.43 -0.34
C GLU A 205 2.64 -15.23 0.08
N VAL A 206 3.40 -15.39 1.17
CA VAL A 206 4.33 -14.35 1.64
C VAL A 206 5.49 -14.23 0.66
N SER A 207 5.58 -13.12 -0.05
CA SER A 207 6.62 -12.86 -1.05
C SER A 207 7.85 -12.13 -0.48
N TYR A 208 7.68 -11.39 0.62
CA TYR A 208 8.77 -10.68 1.25
C TYR A 208 8.55 -10.52 2.75
N VAL A 209 9.62 -10.67 3.50
CA VAL A 209 9.74 -10.32 4.92
C VAL A 209 11.11 -9.71 5.14
N GLY A 210 11.17 -8.50 5.63
CA GLY A 210 12.43 -7.80 5.87
C GLY A 210 12.25 -6.38 6.31
N GLU A 211 13.35 -5.65 6.43
CA GLU A 211 13.37 -4.26 6.82
C GLU A 211 13.57 -3.37 5.60
N VAL A 212 12.78 -2.30 5.49
CA VAL A 212 12.91 -1.24 4.48
C VAL A 212 12.84 0.10 5.18
N ASN A 213 13.88 0.92 5.05
CA ASN A 213 14.01 2.24 5.69
C ASN A 213 13.87 2.24 7.23
N GLY A 214 14.24 1.14 7.90
CA GLY A 214 14.10 1.00 9.35
C GLY A 214 12.75 0.43 9.81
N ASP A 215 11.81 0.20 8.90
CA ASP A 215 10.51 -0.40 9.19
C ASP A 215 10.51 -1.89 8.82
N GLN A 216 10.00 -2.74 9.70
CA GLN A 216 9.72 -4.13 9.38
C GLN A 216 8.53 -4.19 8.43
N VAL A 217 8.71 -4.88 7.30
CA VAL A 217 7.73 -4.97 6.20
C VAL A 217 7.44 -6.43 5.90
N VAL A 218 6.16 -6.73 5.69
CA VAL A 218 5.69 -8.01 5.13
C VAL A 218 4.91 -7.73 3.87
N MET A 219 5.19 -8.46 2.81
CA MET A 219 4.43 -8.44 1.56
C MET A 219 3.80 -9.80 1.31
N VAL A 220 2.52 -9.81 0.97
CA VAL A 220 1.76 -11.02 0.60
C VAL A 220 1.28 -10.88 -0.84
N ARG A 221 1.52 -11.91 -1.63
CA ARG A 221 1.08 -12.03 -3.02
C ARG A 221 -0.25 -12.77 -3.09
N HIS A 222 -1.21 -12.17 -3.79
CA HIS A 222 -2.56 -12.70 -4.05
C HIS A 222 -2.77 -12.83 -5.57
N GLY A 223 -2.09 -13.81 -6.19
CA GLY A 223 -1.99 -13.90 -7.64
C GLY A 223 -1.24 -12.69 -8.20
N LYS A 224 -1.88 -11.85 -9.01
CA LYS A 224 -1.28 -10.63 -9.59
C LYS A 224 -1.40 -9.38 -8.70
N TYR A 225 -1.92 -9.49 -7.48
CA TYR A 225 -2.02 -8.41 -6.51
C TYR A 225 -1.08 -8.62 -5.34
N PHE A 226 -0.64 -7.53 -4.74
CA PHE A 226 0.28 -7.54 -3.61
C PHE A 226 -0.27 -6.65 -2.50
N THR A 227 -0.31 -7.15 -1.28
CA THR A 227 -0.57 -6.34 -0.10
C THR A 227 0.71 -6.15 0.68
N VAL A 228 0.97 -4.91 1.13
CA VAL A 228 2.17 -4.57 1.87
C VAL A 228 1.78 -4.01 3.23
N TYR A 229 2.34 -4.59 4.26
CA TYR A 229 2.14 -4.24 5.66
C TYR A 229 3.45 -3.67 6.18
N GLN A 230 3.46 -2.40 6.53
CA GLN A 230 4.66 -1.65 6.93
C GLN A 230 4.51 -1.13 8.35
N GLN A 231 5.60 -0.68 8.95
CA GLN A 231 5.67 -0.24 10.34
C GLN A 231 5.24 -1.36 11.31
N LEU A 232 5.71 -2.58 11.04
CA LEU A 232 5.53 -3.68 11.97
C LEU A 232 6.66 -3.67 13.01
N SER A 233 6.35 -4.05 14.26
CA SER A 233 7.35 -4.30 15.28
C SER A 233 7.96 -5.70 15.13
N SER A 234 7.20 -6.63 14.56
CA SER A 234 7.67 -8.00 14.29
C SER A 234 6.85 -8.66 13.21
N ALA A 235 7.49 -9.54 12.43
CA ALA A 235 6.84 -10.44 11.50
C ALA A 235 6.63 -11.81 12.16
N SER A 236 5.48 -12.44 11.94
CA SER A 236 5.14 -13.79 12.45
C SER A 236 5.11 -14.84 11.33
N VAL A 237 5.60 -14.47 10.15
CA VAL A 237 5.60 -15.30 8.94
C VAL A 237 6.98 -15.25 8.28
N SER A 238 7.26 -16.21 7.39
CA SER A 238 8.45 -16.26 6.55
C SER A 238 8.09 -16.26 5.08
N VAL A 239 9.04 -15.88 4.23
CA VAL A 239 8.89 -15.92 2.76
C VAL A 239 8.53 -17.33 2.29
N GLY A 240 7.61 -17.44 1.35
CA GLY A 240 7.08 -18.70 0.82
C GLY A 240 5.96 -19.33 1.66
N LYS A 241 5.63 -18.77 2.83
CA LYS A 241 4.52 -19.28 3.65
C LYS A 241 3.17 -18.93 3.02
N VAL A 242 2.32 -19.92 2.82
CA VAL A 242 0.93 -19.72 2.42
C VAL A 242 0.13 -19.24 3.64
N VAL A 243 -0.62 -18.16 3.46
CA VAL A 243 -1.47 -17.56 4.48
C VAL A 243 -2.91 -17.48 3.98
N LYS A 244 -3.85 -17.55 4.91
CA LYS A 244 -5.28 -17.40 4.66
C LYS A 244 -5.76 -16.02 5.11
N ALA A 245 -6.90 -15.58 4.59
CA ALA A 245 -7.57 -14.38 5.11
C ALA A 245 -7.75 -14.50 6.63
N GLY A 246 -7.36 -13.47 7.38
CA GLY A 246 -7.39 -13.45 8.84
C GLY A 246 -6.18 -14.09 9.54
N SER A 247 -5.24 -14.73 8.81
CA SER A 247 -3.99 -15.24 9.39
C SER A 247 -3.13 -14.11 9.94
N MET A 248 -2.58 -14.27 11.14
CA MET A 248 -1.63 -13.34 11.73
C MET A 248 -0.36 -13.32 10.90
N ILE A 249 0.08 -12.13 10.49
CA ILE A 249 1.31 -11.90 9.74
C ILE A 249 2.38 -11.16 10.55
N GLY A 250 1.97 -10.42 11.58
CA GLY A 250 2.88 -9.67 12.42
C GLY A 250 2.16 -8.86 13.50
N ARG A 251 2.90 -7.94 14.10
CA ARG A 251 2.39 -7.00 15.10
C ARG A 251 2.70 -5.57 14.68
N SER A 252 1.80 -4.63 14.99
CA SER A 252 1.98 -3.20 14.72
C SER A 252 3.19 -2.65 15.47
N GLY A 253 3.87 -1.72 14.84
CA GLY A 253 4.96 -0.94 15.42
C GLY A 253 4.54 0.48 15.76
N LYS A 254 5.50 1.40 15.65
CA LYS A 254 5.34 2.83 15.93
C LYS A 254 5.62 3.65 14.67
N SER A 255 4.92 4.78 14.55
CA SER A 255 5.29 5.82 13.61
C SER A 255 6.53 6.57 14.08
N ILE A 256 7.09 7.43 13.22
CA ILE A 256 8.20 8.32 13.56
C ILE A 256 7.83 9.22 14.77
N ASP A 257 6.56 9.55 14.90
CA ASP A 257 6.03 10.37 15.99
C ASP A 257 5.86 9.59 17.30
N GLY A 258 6.22 8.28 17.32
CA GLY A 258 6.18 7.41 18.50
C GLY A 258 4.81 6.79 18.78
N GLU A 259 3.79 7.11 18.00
CA GLU A 259 2.46 6.54 18.13
C GLU A 259 2.35 5.20 17.42
N GLY A 260 1.59 4.27 18.01
CA GLY A 260 1.33 2.97 17.41
C GLY A 260 0.60 3.12 16.08
N SER A 261 1.13 2.53 15.02
CA SER A 261 0.51 2.59 13.68
C SER A 261 1.00 1.47 12.76
N ILE A 262 0.26 1.28 11.67
CA ILE A 262 0.68 0.53 10.49
C ILE A 262 0.37 1.32 9.23
N ILE A 263 1.14 1.08 8.17
CA ILE A 263 0.82 1.53 6.83
C ILE A 263 0.44 0.30 6.01
N PHE A 264 -0.73 0.36 5.38
CA PHE A 264 -1.26 -0.70 4.57
C PHE A 264 -1.46 -0.24 3.12
N THR A 265 -0.87 -0.96 2.16
CA THR A 265 -1.01 -0.68 0.73
C THR A 265 -1.44 -1.91 -0.05
N ILE A 266 -2.16 -1.69 -1.14
CA ILE A 266 -2.49 -2.70 -2.15
C ILE A 266 -1.85 -2.27 -3.45
N ASN A 267 -1.12 -3.17 -4.11
CA ASN A 267 -0.45 -2.89 -5.38
C ASN A 267 -0.86 -3.93 -6.43
N ASN A 268 -0.90 -3.51 -7.69
CA ASN A 268 -1.01 -4.44 -8.80
C ASN A 268 0.36 -5.03 -9.17
N GLU A 269 0.40 -5.95 -10.15
CA GLU A 269 1.62 -6.58 -10.65
C GLU A 269 2.65 -5.61 -11.25
N ARG A 270 2.27 -4.38 -11.56
CA ARG A 270 3.18 -3.32 -12.03
C ARG A 270 3.74 -2.47 -10.90
N GLY A 271 3.40 -2.79 -9.65
CA GLY A 271 3.79 -2.02 -8.48
C GLY A 271 3.01 -0.69 -8.32
N VAL A 272 1.93 -0.51 -9.08
CA VAL A 272 1.08 0.69 -8.97
C VAL A 272 0.17 0.55 -7.76
N PRO A 273 0.20 1.52 -6.82
CA PRO A 273 -0.69 1.50 -5.66
C PRO A 273 -2.15 1.66 -6.06
N LEU A 274 -3.01 0.90 -5.41
CA LEU A 274 -4.47 0.93 -5.56
C LEU A 274 -5.09 1.46 -4.27
N ASN A 275 -6.20 2.21 -4.38
CA ASN A 275 -6.90 2.73 -3.21
C ASN A 275 -7.47 1.59 -2.34
N PRO A 276 -6.96 1.36 -1.11
CA PRO A 276 -7.41 0.27 -0.25
C PRO A 276 -8.90 0.36 0.13
N ASP A 277 -9.47 1.56 0.23
CA ASP A 277 -10.88 1.75 0.60
C ASP A 277 -11.85 1.15 -0.41
N GLN A 278 -11.42 1.02 -1.68
CA GLN A 278 -12.22 0.35 -2.72
C GLN A 278 -12.19 -1.17 -2.60
N TRP A 279 -11.27 -1.74 -1.84
CA TRP A 279 -11.06 -3.19 -1.69
C TRP A 279 -11.57 -3.70 -0.35
N LEU A 280 -11.38 -2.92 0.70
CA LEU A 280 -11.78 -3.28 2.05
C LEU A 280 -13.29 -3.08 2.24
N ARG A 281 -13.89 -3.92 3.08
CA ARG A 281 -15.30 -3.75 3.47
C ARG A 281 -15.52 -2.43 4.19
N ALA A 282 -16.69 -1.81 4.01
CA ALA A 282 -17.04 -0.60 4.73
C ALA A 282 -16.90 -0.82 6.26
N ARG A 283 -16.31 0.14 6.96
CA ARG A 283 -16.32 0.16 8.43
C ARG A 283 -17.74 0.48 8.90
N ARG A 284 -18.23 -0.34 9.80
CA ARG A 284 -19.47 -0.07 10.53
C ARG A 284 -19.16 0.75 11.76
#